data_9adffb02d4bb47412b3ae61f1005b2da
#
_entry.id   9adffb02d4bb47412b3ae61f1005b2da
#
_cell.length_a   1.000
_cell.length_b   1.000
_cell.length_c   1.000
_cell.angle_alpha   90.00
_cell.angle_beta   90.00
_cell.angle_gamma   90.00
#
_symmetry.space_group_name_H-M   'P 1'
#
loop_
_entity.id
_entity.type
_entity.pdbx_description
1 polymer ?
#
loop_
_entity_poly.entity_id
_entity_poly.type
_entity_poly.pdbx_seq_one_letter_code
_entity_poly.pdbx_strand_id
1 'polypeptide(L)'
;MDTLLLVVLGGLAIFLGVLWRRERAQLLSLAREMRQVREAAVQRQAESDARMQWLAAVAGATTDALLAVGEDLGIRFVNPAAEAFFGPVLPEATLITYTRSLELERLVSDALLSSDAEGLERTIDLNGRPCRVRALPLAAGVALALEDVSEIQRLSRARQDMVSNLSHELRTPLTSLRLLADTLLTPAGRDPDVARDLAGKVSVEVATLQQMTQEMLDLAAIESGQQVVRLVSVSLADIAAGAVARLGDLAERSGISLRVDMPGGMRVLADPEQAERAVQNVLHNALKFSPRGGEVRITAIAEPSGGRVVLSVWDTGPGIAPAELERVFERFFRGDRARGTPGTGLGLAIARHILRAHGGQIWAENRTPPDRGAVFHLAFRAV
;
A
#
# COMPACT_ATOMS: atom_id res chain seq x y z
N MET A 1 -47.10 -19.88 99.90
CA MET A 1 -47.08 -18.73 98.89
C MET A 1 -45.83 -18.80 98.01
N ASP A 2 -44.72 -19.37 98.42
CA ASP A 2 -43.44 -19.33 97.67
C ASP A 2 -43.33 -20.36 96.53
N THR A 3 -44.03 -21.47 96.56
CA THR A 3 -44.01 -22.48 95.50
C THR A 3 -44.75 -22.04 94.23
N LEU A 4 -45.79 -21.27 94.36
CA LEU A 4 -46.56 -20.73 93.21
C LEU A 4 -45.78 -19.63 92.48
N LEU A 5 -45.04 -18.81 93.23
CA LEU A 5 -44.17 -17.74 92.69
C LEU A 5 -43.03 -18.34 91.87
N LEU A 6 -42.40 -19.43 92.35
CA LEU A 6 -41.33 -20.13 91.62
C LEU A 6 -41.76 -20.78 90.33
N VAL A 7 -42.97 -21.38 90.33
CA VAL A 7 -43.55 -21.95 89.08
C VAL A 7 -43.88 -20.85 88.04
N VAL A 8 -44.41 -19.68 88.46
CA VAL A 8 -44.73 -18.56 87.58
C VAL A 8 -43.44 -17.92 87.02
N LEU A 9 -42.42 -17.75 87.85
CA LEU A 9 -41.11 -17.24 87.43
C LEU A 9 -40.41 -18.21 86.48
N GLY A 10 -40.48 -19.52 86.75
CA GLY A 10 -39.94 -20.56 85.82
C GLY A 10 -40.65 -20.57 84.44
N GLY A 11 -42.00 -20.47 84.48
CA GLY A 11 -42.77 -20.37 83.25
C GLY A 11 -42.47 -19.08 82.38
N LEU A 12 -42.31 -17.97 83.09
CA LEU A 12 -41.93 -16.69 82.44
C LEU A 12 -40.50 -16.79 81.83
N ALA A 13 -39.56 -17.38 82.53
CA ALA A 13 -38.18 -17.55 82.02
C ALA A 13 -38.16 -18.48 80.79
N ILE A 14 -38.95 -19.58 80.81
CA ILE A 14 -39.06 -20.44 79.61
C ILE A 14 -39.71 -19.70 78.45
N PHE A 15 -40.79 -18.99 78.76
CA PHE A 15 -41.46 -18.18 77.69
C PHE A 15 -40.54 -17.12 77.08
N LEU A 16 -39.84 -16.35 77.87
CA LEU A 16 -38.85 -15.38 77.42
C LEU A 16 -37.68 -16.03 76.64
N GLY A 17 -37.23 -17.22 77.14
CA GLY A 17 -36.23 -18.00 76.43
C GLY A 17 -36.66 -18.51 75.08
N VAL A 18 -37.93 -18.90 74.91
CA VAL A 18 -38.52 -19.29 73.61
C VAL A 18 -38.65 -18.07 72.64
N LEU A 19 -39.15 -16.95 73.19
CA LEU A 19 -39.24 -15.69 72.38
C LEU A 19 -37.85 -15.25 71.93
N TRP A 20 -36.86 -15.22 72.82
CA TRP A 20 -35.51 -14.84 72.47
C TRP A 20 -34.86 -15.78 71.40
N ARG A 21 -35.11 -17.09 71.52
CA ARG A 21 -34.66 -18.05 70.49
C ARG A 21 -35.33 -17.84 69.18
N ARG A 22 -36.60 -17.48 69.14
CA ARG A 22 -37.36 -17.20 67.93
C ARG A 22 -36.85 -15.92 67.21
N GLU A 23 -36.67 -14.84 67.97
CA GLU A 23 -36.09 -13.60 67.44
C GLU A 23 -34.68 -13.81 66.92
N ARG A 24 -33.85 -14.53 67.68
CA ARG A 24 -32.48 -14.84 67.23
C ARG A 24 -32.45 -15.69 65.97
N ALA A 25 -33.36 -16.66 65.86
CA ALA A 25 -33.50 -17.48 64.68
C ALA A 25 -33.93 -16.63 63.43
N GLN A 26 -34.84 -15.68 63.62
CA GLN A 26 -35.27 -14.72 62.57
C GLN A 26 -34.13 -13.79 62.18
N LEU A 27 -33.39 -13.24 63.13
CA LEU A 27 -32.23 -12.39 62.80
C LEU A 27 -31.14 -13.16 62.07
N LEU A 28 -30.91 -14.42 62.41
CA LEU A 28 -29.93 -15.27 61.74
C LEU A 28 -30.39 -15.66 60.31
N SER A 29 -31.71 -15.88 60.09
CA SER A 29 -32.23 -16.14 58.76
C SER A 29 -32.13 -14.90 57.88
N LEU A 30 -32.50 -13.73 58.38
CA LEU A 30 -32.41 -12.46 57.69
C LEU A 30 -30.94 -12.12 57.33
N ALA A 31 -30.03 -12.35 58.28
CA ALA A 31 -28.59 -12.17 58.05
C ALA A 31 -28.02 -13.12 56.96
N ARG A 32 -28.56 -14.34 56.84
CA ARG A 32 -28.20 -15.28 55.79
C ARG A 32 -28.73 -14.80 54.44
N GLU A 33 -30.00 -14.39 54.37
CA GLU A 33 -30.58 -13.83 53.13
C GLU A 33 -29.84 -12.60 52.64
N MET A 34 -29.57 -11.64 53.53
CA MET A 34 -28.77 -10.45 53.21
C MET A 34 -27.38 -10.82 52.71
N ARG A 35 -26.74 -11.83 53.26
CA ARG A 35 -25.44 -12.32 52.83
C ARG A 35 -25.52 -12.93 51.41
N GLN A 36 -26.54 -13.78 51.18
CA GLN A 36 -26.75 -14.38 49.85
C GLN A 36 -27.03 -13.32 48.75
N VAL A 37 -27.88 -12.32 49.04
CA VAL A 37 -28.16 -11.23 48.14
C VAL A 37 -26.88 -10.42 47.82
N ARG A 38 -26.09 -10.15 48.84
CA ARG A 38 -24.81 -9.44 48.68
C ARG A 38 -23.80 -10.22 47.87
N GLU A 39 -23.66 -11.52 48.12
CA GLU A 39 -22.77 -12.42 47.38
C GLU A 39 -23.21 -12.51 45.89
N ALA A 40 -24.52 -12.67 45.65
CA ALA A 40 -25.05 -12.67 44.28
C ALA A 40 -24.86 -11.34 43.56
N ALA A 41 -24.96 -10.20 44.26
CA ALA A 41 -24.68 -8.88 43.66
C ALA A 41 -23.19 -8.71 43.32
N VAL A 42 -22.30 -9.11 44.22
CA VAL A 42 -20.84 -9.08 43.98
C VAL A 42 -20.45 -9.98 42.79
N GLN A 43 -21.05 -11.18 42.73
CA GLN A 43 -20.78 -12.10 41.61
C GLN A 43 -21.26 -11.56 40.27
N ARG A 44 -22.49 -10.99 40.20
CA ARG A 44 -23.00 -10.34 38.99
C ARG A 44 -22.12 -9.16 38.55
N GLN A 45 -21.64 -8.38 39.53
CA GLN A 45 -20.74 -7.27 39.23
C GLN A 45 -19.41 -7.79 38.63
N ALA A 46 -18.80 -8.81 39.25
CA ALA A 46 -17.56 -9.41 38.76
C ALA A 46 -17.73 -10.04 37.37
N GLU A 47 -18.86 -10.71 37.09
CA GLU A 47 -19.17 -11.22 35.74
C GLU A 47 -19.34 -10.09 34.71
N SER A 48 -19.99 -9.00 35.09
CA SER A 48 -20.14 -7.80 34.25
C SER A 48 -18.79 -7.16 33.95
N ASP A 49 -17.95 -6.97 34.96
CA ASP A 49 -16.62 -6.39 34.84
C ASP A 49 -15.71 -7.26 33.94
N ALA A 50 -15.74 -8.58 34.14
CA ALA A 50 -15.00 -9.51 33.28
C ALA A 50 -15.47 -9.46 31.81
N ARG A 51 -16.78 -9.35 31.59
CA ARG A 51 -17.36 -9.21 30.23
C ARG A 51 -16.92 -7.89 29.57
N MET A 52 -16.94 -6.79 30.32
CA MET A 52 -16.48 -5.50 29.83
C MET A 52 -14.98 -5.50 29.50
N GLN A 53 -14.14 -6.11 30.33
CA GLN A 53 -12.71 -6.27 30.06
C GLN A 53 -12.45 -7.09 28.79
N TRP A 54 -13.20 -8.19 28.60
CA TRP A 54 -13.09 -9.00 27.40
C TRP A 54 -13.49 -8.23 26.14
N LEU A 55 -14.62 -7.48 26.16
CA LEU A 55 -15.05 -6.64 25.05
C LEU A 55 -14.02 -5.55 24.73
N ALA A 56 -13.46 -4.90 25.76
CA ALA A 56 -12.41 -3.90 25.57
C ALA A 56 -11.15 -4.51 24.96
N ALA A 57 -10.76 -5.72 25.36
CA ALA A 57 -9.61 -6.42 24.78
C ALA A 57 -9.86 -6.76 23.29
N VAL A 58 -11.05 -7.25 22.94
CA VAL A 58 -11.42 -7.52 21.54
C VAL A 58 -11.42 -6.23 20.70
N ALA A 59 -12.02 -5.16 21.22
CA ALA A 59 -12.01 -3.86 20.55
C ALA A 59 -10.60 -3.27 20.41
N GLY A 60 -9.69 -3.59 21.36
CA GLY A 60 -8.28 -3.18 21.28
C GLY A 60 -7.43 -3.99 20.32
N ALA A 61 -7.89 -5.17 19.91
CA ALA A 61 -7.17 -6.05 18.98
C ALA A 61 -7.40 -5.68 17.50
N THR A 62 -8.37 -4.80 17.21
CA THR A 62 -8.59 -4.31 15.83
C THR A 62 -7.76 -3.07 15.52
N THR A 63 -7.36 -2.93 14.27
CA THR A 63 -6.70 -1.73 13.74
C THR A 63 -7.69 -0.62 13.41
N ASP A 64 -8.99 -0.96 13.34
CA ASP A 64 -10.04 0.00 13.04
C ASP A 64 -10.35 0.85 14.26
N ALA A 65 -10.58 2.15 14.04
CA ALA A 65 -11.00 3.04 15.10
C ALA A 65 -12.47 2.77 15.46
N LEU A 66 -12.71 2.36 16.70
CA LEU A 66 -14.07 2.08 17.21
C LEU A 66 -14.46 3.13 18.23
N LEU A 67 -15.67 3.68 18.04
CA LEU A 67 -16.29 4.62 18.97
C LEU A 67 -17.72 4.20 19.30
N ALA A 68 -18.20 4.51 20.50
CA ALA A 68 -19.61 4.49 20.82
C ALA A 68 -20.04 5.89 21.29
N VAL A 69 -21.15 6.35 20.76
CA VAL A 69 -21.71 7.69 20.96
C VAL A 69 -23.11 7.56 21.51
N GLY A 70 -23.46 8.31 22.55
CA GLY A 70 -24.81 8.36 23.10
C GLY A 70 -25.76 9.16 22.22
N GLU A 71 -27.07 9.14 22.55
CA GLU A 71 -28.09 9.97 21.89
C GLU A 71 -27.81 11.47 21.99
N ASP A 72 -27.11 11.88 23.04
CA ASP A 72 -26.64 13.25 23.31
C ASP A 72 -25.36 13.61 22.53
N LEU A 73 -24.91 12.77 21.60
CA LEU A 73 -23.65 12.87 20.87
C LEU A 73 -22.38 12.87 21.74
N GLY A 74 -22.50 12.54 23.02
CA GLY A 74 -21.38 12.37 23.95
C GLY A 74 -20.62 11.07 23.67
N ILE A 75 -19.30 11.09 23.75
CA ILE A 75 -18.44 9.88 23.60
C ILE A 75 -18.65 8.98 24.83
N ARG A 76 -19.00 7.72 24.58
CA ARG A 76 -19.19 6.69 25.62
C ARG A 76 -18.05 5.68 25.66
N PHE A 77 -17.45 5.42 24.51
CA PHE A 77 -16.36 4.47 24.37
C PHE A 77 -15.46 4.85 23.20
N VAL A 78 -14.16 4.63 23.35
CA VAL A 78 -13.17 4.64 22.28
C VAL A 78 -12.19 3.48 22.51
N ASN A 79 -11.71 2.89 21.43
CA ASN A 79 -10.63 1.90 21.50
C ASN A 79 -9.26 2.58 21.30
N PRO A 80 -8.14 1.88 21.56
CA PRO A 80 -6.80 2.42 21.36
C PRO A 80 -6.52 2.92 19.92
N ALA A 81 -7.11 2.29 18.90
CA ALA A 81 -6.96 2.73 17.52
C ALA A 81 -7.64 4.09 17.27
N ALA A 82 -8.80 4.35 17.87
CA ALA A 82 -9.45 5.66 17.81
C ALA A 82 -8.63 6.74 18.54
N GLU A 83 -8.03 6.43 19.69
CA GLU A 83 -7.14 7.35 20.38
C GLU A 83 -5.85 7.64 19.59
N ALA A 84 -5.30 6.64 18.91
CA ALA A 84 -4.16 6.83 18.01
C ALA A 84 -4.51 7.70 16.80
N PHE A 85 -5.77 7.66 16.34
CA PHE A 85 -6.24 8.43 15.17
C PHE A 85 -6.62 9.88 15.50
N PHE A 86 -7.37 10.09 16.59
CA PHE A 86 -7.93 11.40 16.98
C PHE A 86 -7.23 12.05 18.19
N GLY A 87 -6.43 11.29 18.92
CA GLY A 87 -5.85 11.70 20.19
C GLY A 87 -6.64 11.19 21.40
N PRO A 88 -6.15 11.49 22.63
CA PRO A 88 -6.82 11.06 23.86
C PRO A 88 -8.18 11.75 24.03
N VAL A 89 -9.16 11.00 24.53
CA VAL A 89 -10.50 11.52 24.82
C VAL A 89 -10.46 12.38 26.08
N LEU A 90 -11.03 13.59 26.01
CA LEU A 90 -11.23 14.46 27.16
C LEU A 90 -12.55 14.10 27.87
N PRO A 91 -12.66 14.32 29.20
CA PRO A 91 -13.92 14.18 29.92
C PRO A 91 -15.02 15.01 29.26
N GLU A 92 -16.22 14.44 29.14
CA GLU A 92 -17.41 15.09 28.55
C GLU A 92 -17.27 15.49 27.07
N ALA A 93 -16.31 14.89 26.33
CA ALA A 93 -16.14 15.18 24.91
C ALA A 93 -17.37 14.75 24.12
N THR A 94 -17.83 15.61 23.21
CA THR A 94 -18.82 15.27 22.20
C THR A 94 -18.13 14.75 20.93
N LEU A 95 -18.87 14.08 20.05
CA LEU A 95 -18.34 13.57 18.80
C LEU A 95 -17.64 14.65 17.97
N ILE A 96 -18.28 15.83 17.84
CA ILE A 96 -17.73 16.94 17.06
C ILE A 96 -16.44 17.53 17.70
N THR A 97 -16.39 17.64 19.02
CA THR A 97 -15.21 18.18 19.70
C THR A 97 -14.04 17.22 19.62
N TYR A 98 -14.30 15.92 19.59
CA TYR A 98 -13.27 14.86 19.52
C TYR A 98 -12.77 14.62 18.11
N THR A 99 -13.68 14.49 17.12
CA THR A 99 -13.32 14.12 15.76
C THR A 99 -13.12 15.31 14.82
N ARG A 100 -13.64 16.50 15.19
CA ARG A 100 -13.67 17.72 14.38
C ARG A 100 -14.31 17.53 13.00
N SER A 101 -15.24 16.58 12.86
CA SER A 101 -15.90 16.24 11.60
C SER A 101 -17.41 16.41 11.71
N LEU A 102 -17.95 17.41 11.01
CA LEU A 102 -19.38 17.61 10.86
C LEU A 102 -20.04 16.51 10.03
N GLU A 103 -19.32 15.92 9.09
CA GLU A 103 -19.86 14.81 8.26
C GLU A 103 -20.07 13.56 9.11
N LEU A 104 -19.17 13.30 10.06
CA LEU A 104 -19.32 12.18 10.99
C LEU A 104 -20.50 12.40 11.93
N GLU A 105 -20.69 13.63 12.44
CA GLU A 105 -21.83 13.97 13.28
C GLU A 105 -23.16 13.82 12.53
N ARG A 106 -23.24 14.25 11.26
CA ARG A 106 -24.41 14.05 10.41
C ARG A 106 -24.69 12.56 10.20
N LEU A 107 -23.67 11.74 9.95
CA LEU A 107 -23.83 10.31 9.78
C LEU A 107 -24.42 9.65 11.04
N VAL A 108 -23.95 10.06 12.22
CA VAL A 108 -24.49 9.58 13.50
C VAL A 108 -25.92 10.03 13.70
N SER A 109 -26.24 11.30 13.40
CA SER A 109 -27.61 11.82 13.49
C SER A 109 -28.55 11.09 12.53
N ASP A 110 -28.12 10.82 11.30
CA ASP A 110 -28.88 10.03 10.33
C ASP A 110 -29.09 8.59 10.84
N ALA A 111 -28.08 7.98 11.46
CA ALA A 111 -28.17 6.62 12.02
C ALA A 111 -29.12 6.55 13.23
N LEU A 112 -29.15 7.59 14.09
CA LEU A 112 -30.11 7.66 15.22
C LEU A 112 -31.58 7.75 14.75
N LEU A 113 -31.81 8.36 13.59
CA LEU A 113 -33.13 8.49 13.00
C LEU A 113 -33.51 7.29 12.12
N SER A 114 -32.56 6.46 11.75
CA SER A 114 -32.77 5.31 10.89
C SER A 114 -33.41 4.15 11.65
N SER A 115 -34.39 3.51 11.06
CA SER A 115 -34.94 2.23 11.53
C SER A 115 -34.18 1.02 10.98
N ASP A 116 -33.12 1.25 10.23
CA ASP A 116 -32.37 0.19 9.57
C ASP A 116 -31.34 -0.42 10.54
N ALA A 117 -31.56 -1.68 10.88
CA ALA A 117 -30.67 -2.45 11.76
C ALA A 117 -29.31 -2.78 11.12
N GLU A 118 -29.17 -2.69 9.79
CA GLU A 118 -27.91 -2.93 9.07
C GLU A 118 -26.93 -1.76 9.19
N GLY A 119 -27.43 -0.58 9.59
CA GLY A 119 -26.66 0.63 9.79
C GLY A 119 -26.36 1.39 8.49
N LEU A 120 -25.66 2.49 8.63
CA LEU A 120 -25.27 3.37 7.52
C LEU A 120 -23.77 3.25 7.26
N GLU A 121 -23.36 3.23 5.99
CA GLU A 121 -21.96 3.24 5.58
C GLU A 121 -21.71 4.42 4.65
N ARG A 122 -20.62 5.17 4.95
CA ARG A 122 -20.14 6.28 4.09
C ARG A 122 -18.61 6.34 4.11
N THR A 123 -18.04 6.83 3.02
CA THR A 123 -16.62 7.21 3.00
C THR A 123 -16.53 8.71 3.28
N ILE A 124 -15.79 9.07 4.34
CA ILE A 124 -15.64 10.44 4.84
C ILE A 124 -14.16 10.77 4.91
N ASP A 125 -13.76 11.98 4.52
CA ASP A 125 -12.40 12.45 4.73
C ASP A 125 -12.23 12.90 6.20
N LEU A 126 -11.34 12.23 6.92
CA LEU A 126 -11.03 12.54 8.32
C LEU A 126 -9.55 12.89 8.43
N ASN A 127 -9.24 14.15 8.72
CA ASN A 127 -7.87 14.66 8.84
C ASN A 127 -7.01 14.43 7.57
N GLY A 128 -7.61 14.53 6.36
CA GLY A 128 -6.93 14.29 5.09
C GLY A 128 -6.76 12.81 4.75
N ARG A 129 -7.45 11.92 5.47
CA ARG A 129 -7.46 10.47 5.23
C ARG A 129 -8.88 10.02 4.88
N PRO A 130 -9.09 9.36 3.74
CA PRO A 130 -10.36 8.77 3.42
C PRO A 130 -10.62 7.57 4.34
N CYS A 131 -11.66 7.67 5.15
CA CYS A 131 -12.09 6.62 6.07
C CYS A 131 -13.44 6.07 5.64
N ARG A 132 -13.57 4.76 5.56
CA ARG A 132 -14.85 4.07 5.48
C ARG A 132 -15.44 4.02 6.87
N VAL A 133 -16.59 4.68 7.06
CA VAL A 133 -17.26 4.77 8.33
C VAL A 133 -18.56 3.99 8.27
N ARG A 134 -18.73 3.07 9.20
CA ARG A 134 -19.97 2.33 9.41
C ARG A 134 -20.57 2.76 10.75
N ALA A 135 -21.83 3.22 10.71
CA ALA A 135 -22.59 3.66 11.87
C ALA A 135 -23.72 2.66 12.14
N LEU A 136 -23.67 1.99 13.27
CA LEU A 136 -24.66 0.98 13.68
C LEU A 136 -25.48 1.53 14.83
N PRO A 137 -26.83 1.61 14.72
CA PRO A 137 -27.69 2.04 15.81
C PRO A 137 -27.63 1.03 16.96
N LEU A 138 -27.57 1.55 18.19
CA LEU A 138 -27.63 0.81 19.45
C LEU A 138 -28.90 1.25 20.21
N ALA A 139 -29.27 0.49 21.25
CA ALA A 139 -30.38 0.81 22.11
C ALA A 139 -30.27 2.20 22.79
N ALA A 140 -29.06 2.73 22.97
CA ALA A 140 -28.80 4.01 23.65
C ALA A 140 -27.74 4.85 22.90
N GLY A 141 -27.77 4.85 21.56
CA GLY A 141 -26.82 5.62 20.77
C GLY A 141 -26.38 4.93 19.49
N VAL A 142 -25.15 5.16 19.05
CA VAL A 142 -24.57 4.63 17.79
C VAL A 142 -23.18 4.11 18.04
N ALA A 143 -22.87 2.93 17.49
CA ALA A 143 -21.49 2.45 17.37
C ALA A 143 -20.92 2.84 16.00
N LEU A 144 -19.69 3.32 15.99
CA LEU A 144 -18.95 3.69 14.81
C LEU A 144 -17.73 2.78 14.64
N ALA A 145 -17.52 2.28 13.44
CA ALA A 145 -16.29 1.66 13.01
C ALA A 145 -15.70 2.46 11.85
N LEU A 146 -14.45 2.88 11.98
CA LEU A 146 -13.73 3.69 11.01
C LEU A 146 -12.51 2.91 10.52
N GLU A 147 -12.50 2.58 9.23
CA GLU A 147 -11.41 1.93 8.53
C GLU A 147 -10.67 2.95 7.67
N ASP A 148 -9.37 3.13 7.87
CA ASP A 148 -8.54 3.95 6.97
C ASP A 148 -8.36 3.21 5.63
N VAL A 149 -8.99 3.73 4.58
CA VAL A 149 -8.95 3.15 3.23
C VAL A 149 -7.96 3.87 2.31
N SER A 150 -7.07 4.70 2.86
CA SER A 150 -6.10 5.50 2.09
C SER A 150 -5.23 4.62 1.19
N GLU A 151 -4.72 3.51 1.70
CA GLU A 151 -3.87 2.60 0.94
C GLU A 151 -4.66 1.89 -0.17
N ILE A 152 -5.84 1.39 0.15
CA ILE A 152 -6.74 0.73 -0.83
C ILE A 152 -7.11 1.70 -1.94
N GLN A 153 -7.49 2.93 -1.59
CA GLN A 153 -7.86 3.96 -2.59
C GLN A 153 -6.65 4.38 -3.43
N ARG A 154 -5.46 4.52 -2.82
CA ARG A 154 -4.23 4.83 -3.55
C ARG A 154 -3.89 3.75 -4.56
N LEU A 155 -3.97 2.47 -4.17
CA LEU A 155 -3.74 1.34 -5.06
C LEU A 155 -4.79 1.28 -6.18
N SER A 156 -6.07 1.51 -5.85
CA SER A 156 -7.15 1.53 -6.83
C SER A 156 -6.99 2.66 -7.85
N ARG A 157 -6.65 3.87 -7.41
CA ARG A 157 -6.37 5.02 -8.30
C ARG A 157 -5.16 4.72 -9.19
N ALA A 158 -4.07 4.22 -8.60
CA ALA A 158 -2.88 3.85 -9.38
C ALA A 158 -3.19 2.82 -10.47
N ARG A 159 -4.08 1.85 -10.17
CA ARG A 159 -4.55 0.87 -11.16
C ARG A 159 -5.43 1.50 -12.24
N GLN A 160 -6.32 2.41 -11.89
CA GLN A 160 -7.15 3.12 -12.87
C GLN A 160 -6.31 4.01 -13.77
N ASP A 161 -5.37 4.77 -13.20
CA ASP A 161 -4.42 5.61 -13.95
C ASP A 161 -3.57 4.75 -14.89
N MET A 162 -3.15 3.57 -14.43
CA MET A 162 -2.46 2.58 -15.26
C MET A 162 -3.27 2.20 -16.50
N VAL A 163 -4.52 1.75 -16.32
CA VAL A 163 -5.38 1.32 -17.44
C VAL A 163 -5.64 2.48 -18.39
N SER A 164 -5.87 3.69 -17.88
CA SER A 164 -6.08 4.89 -18.68
C SER A 164 -4.85 5.23 -19.52
N ASN A 165 -3.66 5.29 -18.90
CA ASN A 165 -2.41 5.59 -19.57
C ASN A 165 -2.07 4.56 -20.64
N LEU A 166 -2.24 3.25 -20.32
CA LEU A 166 -2.05 2.17 -21.28
C LEU A 166 -2.97 2.30 -22.49
N SER A 167 -4.24 2.65 -22.27
CA SER A 167 -5.20 2.84 -23.35
C SER A 167 -4.80 4.00 -24.27
N HIS A 168 -4.25 5.06 -23.71
CA HIS A 168 -3.74 6.20 -24.49
C HIS A 168 -2.47 5.84 -25.27
N GLU A 169 -1.50 5.18 -24.65
CA GLU A 169 -0.23 4.80 -25.30
C GLU A 169 -0.42 3.73 -26.39
N LEU A 170 -1.41 2.83 -26.26
CA LEU A 170 -1.76 1.85 -27.30
C LEU A 170 -2.51 2.50 -28.47
N ARG A 171 -3.34 3.51 -28.23
CA ARG A 171 -4.15 4.16 -29.28
C ARG A 171 -3.27 4.83 -30.33
N THR A 172 -2.18 5.45 -29.93
CA THR A 172 -1.28 6.19 -30.84
C THR A 172 -0.66 5.27 -31.91
N PRO A 173 0.06 4.18 -31.57
CA PRO A 173 0.63 3.29 -32.58
C PRO A 173 -0.43 2.57 -33.41
N LEU A 174 -1.60 2.21 -32.83
CA LEU A 174 -2.71 1.63 -33.56
C LEU A 174 -3.28 2.60 -34.61
N THR A 175 -3.39 3.89 -34.28
CA THR A 175 -3.83 4.91 -35.22
C THR A 175 -2.80 5.12 -36.32
N SER A 176 -1.51 5.11 -35.97
CA SER A 176 -0.40 5.19 -36.95
C SER A 176 -0.42 3.99 -37.90
N LEU A 177 -0.53 2.78 -37.37
CA LEU A 177 -0.65 1.55 -38.15
C LEU A 177 -1.82 1.60 -39.15
N ARG A 178 -2.99 2.06 -38.69
CA ARG A 178 -4.17 2.19 -39.53
C ARG A 178 -3.90 3.17 -40.66
N LEU A 179 -3.34 4.35 -40.39
CA LEU A 179 -3.01 5.36 -41.40
C LEU A 179 -2.00 4.84 -42.42
N LEU A 180 -0.95 4.12 -41.96
CA LEU A 180 0.05 3.49 -42.81
C LEU A 180 -0.58 2.43 -43.73
N ALA A 181 -1.46 1.60 -43.18
CA ALA A 181 -2.19 0.60 -43.93
C ALA A 181 -3.16 1.22 -44.95
N ASP A 182 -3.92 2.25 -44.54
CA ASP A 182 -4.82 2.98 -45.42
C ASP A 182 -4.02 3.65 -46.58
N THR A 183 -2.82 4.20 -46.30
CA THR A 183 -1.94 4.81 -47.31
C THR A 183 -1.41 3.77 -48.30
N LEU A 184 -1.04 2.57 -47.85
CA LEU A 184 -0.62 1.46 -48.71
C LEU A 184 -1.71 1.04 -49.71
N LEU A 185 -2.99 1.20 -49.36
CA LEU A 185 -4.12 0.89 -50.22
C LEU A 185 -4.43 1.98 -51.27
N THR A 186 -3.81 3.15 -51.14
CA THR A 186 -3.97 4.25 -52.11
C THR A 186 -3.08 4.06 -53.38
N PRO A 187 -3.29 4.83 -54.45
CA PRO A 187 -2.39 4.81 -55.59
C PRO A 187 -0.92 5.08 -55.25
N ALA A 188 -0.62 5.87 -54.24
CA ALA A 188 0.75 6.11 -53.76
C ALA A 188 1.45 4.81 -53.25
N GLY A 189 0.72 3.90 -52.67
CA GLY A 189 1.26 2.61 -52.23
C GLY A 189 1.60 1.64 -53.37
N ARG A 190 1.30 1.97 -54.62
CA ARG A 190 1.72 1.18 -55.80
C ARG A 190 3.18 1.45 -56.20
N ASP A 191 3.77 2.54 -55.73
CA ASP A 191 5.18 2.80 -55.89
C ASP A 191 5.99 1.86 -54.97
N PRO A 192 6.91 1.03 -55.52
CA PRO A 192 7.66 0.04 -54.74
C PRO A 192 8.52 0.67 -53.62
N ASP A 193 9.04 1.87 -53.84
CA ASP A 193 9.90 2.54 -52.86
C ASP A 193 9.06 3.14 -51.71
N VAL A 194 7.91 3.72 -52.01
CA VAL A 194 6.93 4.18 -51.03
C VAL A 194 6.37 3.01 -50.22
N ALA A 195 6.01 1.90 -50.91
CA ALA A 195 5.51 0.70 -50.22
C ALA A 195 6.55 0.12 -49.25
N ARG A 196 7.83 0.10 -49.63
CA ARG A 196 8.92 -0.40 -48.78
C ARG A 196 9.13 0.51 -47.56
N ASP A 197 9.08 1.83 -47.72
CA ASP A 197 9.18 2.79 -46.62
C ASP A 197 7.99 2.62 -45.62
N LEU A 198 6.77 2.54 -46.15
CA LEU A 198 5.57 2.34 -45.34
C LEU A 198 5.60 0.99 -44.62
N ALA A 199 6.02 -0.09 -45.26
CA ALA A 199 6.18 -1.40 -44.62
C ALA A 199 7.25 -1.36 -43.52
N GLY A 200 8.34 -0.63 -43.70
CA GLY A 200 9.34 -0.38 -42.69
C GLY A 200 8.76 0.32 -41.45
N LYS A 201 7.95 1.36 -41.67
CA LYS A 201 7.25 2.08 -40.57
C LYS A 201 6.23 1.20 -39.86
N VAL A 202 5.48 0.36 -40.58
CA VAL A 202 4.57 -0.63 -39.97
C VAL A 202 5.35 -1.59 -39.06
N SER A 203 6.50 -2.08 -39.52
CA SER A 203 7.34 -2.98 -38.69
C SER A 203 7.81 -2.32 -37.39
N VAL A 204 8.15 -1.04 -37.42
CA VAL A 204 8.55 -0.27 -36.25
C VAL A 204 7.38 -0.14 -35.25
N GLU A 205 6.18 0.19 -35.73
CA GLU A 205 5.00 0.31 -34.87
C GLU A 205 4.59 -1.03 -34.26
N VAL A 206 4.69 -2.15 -35.01
CA VAL A 206 4.45 -3.50 -34.48
C VAL A 206 5.46 -3.84 -33.39
N ALA A 207 6.74 -3.56 -33.59
CA ALA A 207 7.76 -3.79 -32.56
C ALA A 207 7.49 -2.97 -31.30
N THR A 208 7.03 -1.73 -31.44
CA THR A 208 6.62 -0.87 -30.33
C THR A 208 5.46 -1.48 -29.54
N LEU A 209 4.43 -1.99 -30.23
CA LEU A 209 3.29 -2.67 -29.59
C LEU A 209 3.71 -3.96 -28.88
N GLN A 210 4.61 -4.75 -29.47
CA GLN A 210 5.16 -5.95 -28.84
C GLN A 210 5.90 -5.60 -27.55
N GLN A 211 6.74 -4.56 -27.58
CA GLN A 211 7.44 -4.07 -26.40
C GLN A 211 6.45 -3.65 -25.30
N MET A 212 5.42 -2.86 -25.64
CA MET A 212 4.40 -2.43 -24.68
C MET A 212 3.67 -3.63 -24.06
N THR A 213 3.30 -4.63 -24.87
CA THR A 213 2.63 -5.84 -24.37
C THR A 213 3.53 -6.60 -23.39
N GLN A 214 4.82 -6.72 -23.70
CA GLN A 214 5.77 -7.38 -22.82
C GLN A 214 5.92 -6.62 -21.49
N GLU A 215 6.04 -5.29 -21.54
CA GLU A 215 6.11 -4.46 -20.32
C GLU A 215 4.85 -4.59 -19.45
N MET A 216 3.66 -4.77 -20.06
CA MET A 216 2.42 -5.04 -19.33
C MET A 216 2.42 -6.41 -18.64
N LEU A 217 2.83 -7.46 -19.36
CA LEU A 217 2.93 -8.80 -18.78
C LEU A 217 3.88 -8.84 -17.60
N ASP A 218 4.98 -8.11 -17.69
CA ASP A 218 5.97 -7.96 -16.65
C ASP A 218 5.40 -7.28 -15.42
N LEU A 219 4.69 -6.18 -15.64
CA LEU A 219 4.06 -5.44 -14.56
C LEU A 219 2.99 -6.29 -13.87
N ALA A 220 2.19 -7.05 -14.62
CA ALA A 220 1.20 -7.97 -14.07
C ALA A 220 1.86 -9.09 -13.23
N ALA A 221 2.98 -9.66 -13.71
CA ALA A 221 3.75 -10.66 -12.97
C ALA A 221 4.35 -10.08 -11.67
N ILE A 222 4.81 -8.84 -11.71
CA ILE A 222 5.29 -8.08 -10.56
C ILE A 222 4.18 -7.87 -9.52
N GLU A 223 2.99 -7.45 -9.97
CA GLU A 223 1.86 -7.15 -9.07
C GLU A 223 1.27 -8.39 -8.41
N SER A 224 1.30 -9.52 -9.11
CA SER A 224 0.80 -10.80 -8.55
C SER A 224 1.70 -11.39 -7.46
N GLY A 225 2.93 -10.87 -7.28
CA GLY A 225 3.90 -11.41 -6.32
C GLY A 225 4.36 -12.84 -6.65
N GLN A 226 4.00 -13.38 -7.82
CA GLN A 226 4.26 -14.76 -8.21
C GLN A 226 5.67 -14.99 -8.78
N GLN A 227 6.46 -13.95 -8.98
CA GLN A 227 7.82 -14.10 -9.49
C GLN A 227 8.76 -14.65 -8.39
N VAL A 228 9.03 -15.94 -8.46
CA VAL A 228 10.10 -16.55 -7.66
C VAL A 228 11.44 -16.18 -8.30
N VAL A 229 12.19 -15.30 -7.65
CA VAL A 229 13.54 -14.90 -8.10
C VAL A 229 14.51 -16.02 -7.79
N ARG A 230 15.13 -16.59 -8.81
CA ARG A 230 16.16 -17.63 -8.65
C ARG A 230 17.56 -17.02 -8.57
N LEU A 231 18.00 -16.66 -7.37
CA LEU A 231 19.33 -16.09 -7.16
C LEU A 231 20.42 -17.14 -7.34
N VAL A 232 21.27 -16.93 -8.34
CA VAL A 232 22.46 -17.74 -8.62
C VAL A 232 23.69 -16.83 -8.78
N SER A 233 24.89 -17.38 -8.59
CA SER A 233 26.13 -16.65 -8.87
C SER A 233 26.31 -16.51 -10.38
N VAL A 234 26.26 -15.31 -10.93
CA VAL A 234 26.37 -15.00 -12.36
C VAL A 234 27.42 -13.94 -12.61
N SER A 235 28.07 -13.99 -13.78
CA SER A 235 29.01 -12.97 -14.24
C SER A 235 28.24 -11.69 -14.62
N LEU A 236 28.62 -10.55 -14.04
CA LEU A 236 28.04 -9.26 -14.42
C LEU A 236 28.37 -8.88 -15.86
N ALA A 237 29.51 -9.32 -16.38
CA ALA A 237 29.91 -9.14 -17.77
C ALA A 237 28.98 -9.90 -18.73
N ASP A 238 28.54 -11.12 -18.36
CA ASP A 238 27.60 -11.89 -19.19
C ASP A 238 26.24 -11.24 -19.25
N ILE A 239 25.75 -10.71 -18.11
CA ILE A 239 24.49 -9.93 -18.04
C ILE A 239 24.58 -8.70 -18.96
N ALA A 240 25.66 -7.93 -18.87
CA ALA A 240 25.84 -6.75 -19.70
C ALA A 240 25.97 -7.11 -21.19
N ALA A 241 26.70 -8.17 -21.52
CA ALA A 241 26.87 -8.64 -22.90
C ALA A 241 25.55 -9.11 -23.51
N GLY A 242 24.69 -9.82 -22.76
CA GLY A 242 23.35 -10.21 -23.20
C GLY A 242 22.47 -8.99 -23.51
N ALA A 243 22.48 -8.01 -22.62
CA ALA A 243 21.73 -6.76 -22.82
C ALA A 243 22.22 -5.97 -24.05
N VAL A 244 23.53 -5.88 -24.25
CA VAL A 244 24.15 -5.21 -25.40
C VAL A 244 23.83 -5.94 -26.70
N ALA A 245 23.91 -7.27 -26.74
CA ALA A 245 23.60 -8.06 -27.93
C ALA A 245 22.16 -7.82 -28.44
N ARG A 246 21.20 -7.65 -27.53
CA ARG A 246 19.79 -7.39 -27.90
C ARG A 246 19.53 -5.97 -28.40
N LEU A 247 20.36 -5.00 -28.01
CA LEU A 247 20.15 -3.58 -28.33
C LEU A 247 21.19 -3.04 -29.34
N GLY A 248 22.13 -3.85 -29.78
CA GLY A 248 23.19 -3.48 -30.74
C GLY A 248 22.62 -2.91 -32.03
N ASP A 249 21.69 -3.59 -32.67
CA ASP A 249 21.03 -3.13 -33.89
C ASP A 249 20.28 -1.80 -33.70
N LEU A 250 19.70 -1.57 -32.53
CA LEU A 250 19.05 -0.31 -32.20
C LEU A 250 20.07 0.81 -32.06
N ALA A 251 21.19 0.57 -31.39
CA ALA A 251 22.29 1.52 -31.25
C ALA A 251 22.86 1.92 -32.61
N GLU A 252 23.13 0.96 -33.49
CA GLU A 252 23.63 1.20 -34.85
C GLU A 252 22.67 2.05 -35.68
N ARG A 253 21.38 1.68 -35.72
CA ARG A 253 20.35 2.44 -36.43
C ARG A 253 20.18 3.86 -35.89
N SER A 254 20.32 4.03 -34.58
CA SER A 254 20.27 5.34 -33.93
C SER A 254 21.55 6.14 -34.11
N GLY A 255 22.63 5.53 -34.61
CA GLY A 255 23.96 6.15 -34.78
C GLY A 255 24.61 6.49 -33.44
N ILE A 256 24.41 5.66 -32.43
CA ILE A 256 24.96 5.84 -31.08
C ILE A 256 26.03 4.78 -30.82
N SER A 257 27.19 5.22 -30.30
CA SER A 257 28.27 4.31 -29.91
C SER A 257 27.96 3.65 -28.59
N LEU A 258 27.92 2.31 -28.57
CA LEU A 258 27.69 1.53 -27.33
C LEU A 258 29.02 0.89 -26.90
N ARG A 259 29.51 1.23 -25.69
CA ARG A 259 30.78 0.73 -25.15
C ARG A 259 30.60 0.04 -23.82
N VAL A 260 31.31 -1.09 -23.64
CA VAL A 260 31.38 -1.82 -22.39
C VAL A 260 32.79 -1.74 -21.86
N ASP A 261 32.96 -1.09 -20.73
CA ASP A 261 34.25 -0.87 -20.07
C ASP A 261 34.16 -1.36 -18.63
N MET A 262 34.26 -2.69 -18.48
CA MET A 262 34.10 -3.35 -17.20
C MET A 262 35.29 -4.28 -16.88
N PRO A 263 35.79 -4.26 -15.64
CA PRO A 263 36.76 -5.26 -15.19
C PRO A 263 36.15 -6.66 -15.25
N GLY A 264 36.98 -7.63 -15.70
CA GLY A 264 36.58 -9.04 -15.66
C GLY A 264 36.44 -9.60 -14.24
N GLY A 265 35.69 -10.70 -14.10
CA GLY A 265 35.62 -11.48 -12.87
C GLY A 265 34.64 -11.01 -11.81
N MET A 266 33.87 -9.94 -12.04
CA MET A 266 32.79 -9.50 -11.11
C MET A 266 31.63 -10.46 -11.17
N ARG A 267 31.31 -11.07 -10.02
CA ARG A 267 30.15 -11.98 -9.87
C ARG A 267 29.13 -11.42 -8.89
N VAL A 268 27.87 -11.60 -9.21
CA VAL A 268 26.73 -11.11 -8.42
C VAL A 268 25.72 -12.23 -8.18
N LEU A 269 24.95 -12.11 -7.09
CA LEU A 269 23.81 -12.97 -6.83
C LEU A 269 22.59 -12.38 -7.55
N ALA A 270 22.19 -13.02 -8.65
CA ALA A 270 21.07 -12.56 -9.45
C ALA A 270 20.39 -13.71 -10.19
N ASP A 271 19.15 -13.49 -10.57
CA ASP A 271 18.48 -14.24 -11.63
C ASP A 271 18.96 -13.69 -12.97
N PRO A 272 19.65 -14.49 -13.81
CA PRO A 272 20.34 -13.99 -15.00
C PRO A 272 19.40 -13.27 -15.97
N GLU A 273 18.22 -13.86 -16.21
CA GLU A 273 17.24 -13.34 -17.17
C GLU A 273 16.64 -12.03 -16.69
N GLN A 274 16.26 -11.95 -15.42
CA GLN A 274 15.70 -10.74 -14.85
C GLN A 274 16.75 -9.62 -14.73
N ALA A 275 17.99 -9.95 -14.32
CA ALA A 275 19.07 -8.98 -14.23
C ALA A 275 19.45 -8.41 -15.61
N GLU A 276 19.57 -9.27 -16.64
CA GLU A 276 19.78 -8.84 -18.03
C GLU A 276 18.65 -7.89 -18.47
N ARG A 277 17.41 -8.19 -18.14
CA ARG A 277 16.26 -7.35 -18.45
C ARG A 277 16.30 -6.00 -17.74
N ALA A 278 16.70 -5.94 -16.48
CA ALA A 278 16.89 -4.68 -15.78
C ALA A 278 17.91 -3.78 -16.49
N VAL A 279 19.04 -4.37 -16.91
CA VAL A 279 20.07 -3.67 -17.69
C VAL A 279 19.55 -3.24 -19.06
N GLN A 280 18.80 -4.09 -19.77
CA GLN A 280 18.17 -3.74 -21.05
C GLN A 280 17.23 -2.53 -20.95
N ASN A 281 16.39 -2.47 -19.90
CA ASN A 281 15.48 -1.35 -19.69
C ASN A 281 16.24 -0.03 -19.50
N VAL A 282 17.32 -0.06 -18.77
CA VAL A 282 18.17 1.14 -18.56
C VAL A 282 18.92 1.52 -19.84
N LEU A 283 19.51 0.54 -20.56
CA LEU A 283 20.20 0.76 -21.82
C LEU A 283 19.27 1.30 -22.90
N HIS A 284 18.07 0.72 -23.01
CA HIS A 284 17.05 1.21 -23.95
C HIS A 284 16.71 2.68 -23.68
N ASN A 285 16.57 3.04 -22.40
CA ASN A 285 16.33 4.43 -22.01
C ASN A 285 17.53 5.33 -22.39
N ALA A 286 18.77 4.90 -22.12
CA ALA A 286 19.97 5.63 -22.47
C ALA A 286 20.10 5.86 -23.99
N LEU A 287 19.85 4.83 -24.81
CA LEU A 287 19.85 4.94 -26.28
C LEU A 287 18.75 5.87 -26.79
N LYS A 288 17.57 5.79 -26.22
CA LYS A 288 16.41 6.60 -26.60
C LYS A 288 16.64 8.10 -26.42
N PHE A 289 17.33 8.51 -25.35
CA PHE A 289 17.55 9.92 -25.01
C PHE A 289 18.91 10.46 -25.44
N SER A 290 19.81 9.63 -25.91
CA SER A 290 21.09 10.09 -26.48
C SER A 290 20.90 10.68 -27.88
N PRO A 291 21.59 11.76 -28.22
CA PRO A 291 21.55 12.33 -29.56
C PRO A 291 22.30 11.40 -30.53
N ARG A 292 21.98 11.55 -31.85
CA ARG A 292 22.74 10.86 -32.90
C ARG A 292 24.22 11.28 -32.86
N GLY A 293 25.13 10.32 -32.95
CA GLY A 293 26.56 10.53 -32.74
C GLY A 293 27.00 10.54 -31.30
N GLY A 294 26.06 10.33 -30.36
CA GLY A 294 26.35 10.21 -28.92
C GLY A 294 26.97 8.86 -28.54
N GLU A 295 27.29 8.73 -27.25
CA GLU A 295 27.86 7.54 -26.66
C GLU A 295 27.03 7.07 -25.47
N VAL A 296 26.82 5.77 -25.37
CA VAL A 296 26.32 5.08 -24.17
C VAL A 296 27.43 4.16 -23.68
N ARG A 297 27.79 4.28 -22.41
CA ARG A 297 28.90 3.51 -21.80
C ARG A 297 28.40 2.74 -20.60
N ILE A 298 28.81 1.49 -20.50
CA ILE A 298 28.57 0.62 -19.34
C ILE A 298 29.86 0.44 -18.60
N THR A 299 29.86 0.71 -17.31
CA THR A 299 30.99 0.48 -16.40
C THR A 299 30.55 -0.34 -15.19
N ALA A 300 31.47 -0.95 -14.46
CA ALA A 300 31.16 -1.59 -13.20
C ALA A 300 32.27 -1.39 -12.18
N ILE A 301 31.89 -1.21 -10.93
CA ILE A 301 32.81 -1.08 -9.79
C ILE A 301 32.30 -1.95 -8.62
N ALA A 302 33.22 -2.54 -7.87
CA ALA A 302 32.91 -3.13 -6.58
C ALA A 302 32.94 -2.06 -5.50
N GLU A 303 31.93 -2.03 -4.62
CA GLU A 303 31.93 -1.11 -3.47
C GLU A 303 33.11 -1.45 -2.53
N PRO A 304 33.75 -0.45 -1.92
CA PRO A 304 34.85 -0.68 -0.97
C PRO A 304 34.47 -1.55 0.23
N SER A 305 33.17 -1.56 0.61
CA SER A 305 32.62 -2.41 1.66
C SER A 305 32.54 -3.89 1.27
N GLY A 306 32.77 -4.25 0.00
CA GLY A 306 32.80 -5.62 -0.51
C GLY A 306 31.43 -6.29 -0.62
N GLY A 307 30.33 -5.61 -0.24
CA GLY A 307 29.01 -6.22 -0.21
C GLY A 307 28.18 -6.08 -1.50
N ARG A 308 28.59 -5.17 -2.40
CA ARG A 308 27.86 -4.86 -3.63
C ARG A 308 28.77 -4.61 -4.81
N VAL A 309 28.24 -4.88 -5.99
CA VAL A 309 28.83 -4.46 -7.27
C VAL A 309 27.82 -3.52 -7.94
N VAL A 310 28.29 -2.36 -8.38
CA VAL A 310 27.48 -1.33 -9.04
C VAL A 310 27.81 -1.32 -10.52
N LEU A 311 26.81 -1.66 -11.35
CA LEU A 311 26.85 -1.44 -12.80
C LEU A 311 26.29 -0.05 -13.09
N SER A 312 26.99 0.75 -13.87
CA SER A 312 26.61 2.12 -14.22
C SER A 312 26.48 2.25 -15.73
N VAL A 313 25.35 2.78 -16.15
CA VAL A 313 25.05 3.11 -17.56
C VAL A 313 25.08 4.62 -17.73
N TRP A 314 25.99 5.10 -18.54
CA TRP A 314 26.22 6.52 -18.86
C TRP A 314 25.63 6.84 -20.21
N ASP A 315 24.92 7.95 -20.31
CA ASP A 315 24.42 8.48 -21.58
C ASP A 315 24.94 9.90 -21.86
N THR A 316 24.77 10.35 -23.09
CA THR A 316 25.12 11.69 -23.54
C THR A 316 23.87 12.52 -23.83
N GLY A 317 22.75 12.17 -23.22
CA GLY A 317 21.45 12.81 -23.38
C GLY A 317 21.35 14.20 -22.72
N PRO A 318 20.15 14.76 -22.63
CA PRO A 318 19.91 16.08 -22.03
C PRO A 318 20.02 16.09 -20.50
N GLY A 319 20.22 14.92 -19.85
CA GLY A 319 20.11 14.77 -18.41
C GLY A 319 18.69 14.82 -17.89
N ILE A 320 18.55 14.69 -16.58
CA ILE A 320 17.27 14.62 -15.85
C ILE A 320 17.14 15.89 -15.00
N ALA A 321 15.94 16.48 -14.94
CA ALA A 321 15.71 17.61 -14.04
C ALA A 321 15.91 17.17 -12.57
N PRO A 322 16.58 17.95 -11.71
CA PRO A 322 16.86 17.53 -10.32
C PRO A 322 15.63 17.10 -9.55
N ALA A 323 14.49 17.73 -9.76
CA ALA A 323 13.21 17.37 -9.12
C ALA A 323 12.60 16.06 -9.67
N GLU A 324 13.12 15.52 -10.78
CA GLU A 324 12.64 14.30 -11.44
C GLU A 324 13.52 13.07 -11.16
N LEU A 325 14.72 13.23 -10.60
CA LEU A 325 15.70 12.14 -10.40
C LEU A 325 15.15 10.94 -9.62
N GLU A 326 14.33 11.16 -8.61
CA GLU A 326 13.68 10.07 -7.87
C GLU A 326 12.45 9.54 -8.61
N ARG A 327 11.76 10.44 -9.32
CA ARG A 327 10.49 10.16 -9.96
C ARG A 327 10.61 9.40 -11.28
N VAL A 328 11.77 9.41 -11.94
CA VAL A 328 11.99 8.67 -13.20
C VAL A 328 11.80 7.16 -13.05
N PHE A 329 11.80 6.65 -11.84
CA PHE A 329 11.52 5.25 -11.49
C PHE A 329 10.07 4.98 -11.10
N GLU A 330 9.21 6.01 -11.07
CA GLU A 330 7.76 5.84 -10.87
C GLU A 330 7.12 5.25 -12.13
N ARG A 331 6.10 4.44 -11.94
CA ARG A 331 5.36 3.84 -13.05
C ARG A 331 4.68 4.94 -13.88
N PHE A 332 4.79 4.84 -15.21
CA PHE A 332 4.21 5.80 -16.18
C PHE A 332 4.75 7.22 -16.08
N PHE A 333 5.77 7.46 -15.27
CA PHE A 333 6.36 8.77 -15.17
C PHE A 333 7.12 9.11 -16.47
N ARG A 334 6.84 10.30 -16.98
CA ARG A 334 7.53 10.89 -18.14
C ARG A 334 7.83 12.35 -17.82
N GLY A 335 9.09 12.66 -17.70
CA GLY A 335 9.54 14.03 -17.48
C GLY A 335 9.11 14.96 -18.62
N ASP A 336 9.07 16.25 -18.37
CA ASP A 336 8.60 17.25 -19.36
C ASP A 336 9.36 17.17 -20.67
N ARG A 337 10.66 16.90 -20.63
CA ARG A 337 11.52 16.74 -21.83
C ARG A 337 11.24 15.45 -22.61
N ALA A 338 10.60 14.48 -22.01
CA ALA A 338 10.28 13.17 -22.59
C ALA A 338 8.88 13.11 -23.22
N ARG A 339 8.03 14.14 -23.05
CA ARG A 339 6.64 14.14 -23.53
C ARG A 339 6.48 14.00 -25.04
N GLY A 340 7.49 14.37 -25.81
CA GLY A 340 7.51 14.21 -27.28
C GLY A 340 8.10 12.89 -27.79
N THR A 341 8.62 12.03 -26.90
CA THR A 341 9.34 10.81 -27.30
C THR A 341 8.48 9.57 -26.95
N PRO A 342 8.15 8.65 -27.88
CA PRO A 342 7.31 7.49 -27.61
C PRO A 342 7.80 6.65 -26.45
N GLY A 343 6.91 6.11 -25.60
CA GLY A 343 7.25 5.14 -24.56
C GLY A 343 6.34 5.18 -23.33
N THR A 344 6.14 4.02 -22.73
CA THR A 344 5.19 3.75 -21.64
C THR A 344 5.56 4.35 -20.28
N GLY A 345 6.84 4.68 -20.04
CA GLY A 345 7.34 5.05 -18.71
C GLY A 345 7.41 3.88 -17.73
N LEU A 346 7.37 2.63 -18.21
CA LEU A 346 7.42 1.43 -17.38
C LEU A 346 8.83 0.86 -17.23
N GLY A 347 9.70 1.00 -18.20
CA GLY A 347 11.00 0.31 -18.24
C GLY A 347 11.87 0.55 -17.00
N LEU A 348 12.04 1.81 -16.54
CA LEU A 348 12.81 2.13 -15.34
C LEU A 348 12.11 1.65 -14.05
N ALA A 349 10.78 1.66 -14.01
CA ALA A 349 10.02 1.13 -12.89
C ALA A 349 10.18 -0.40 -12.77
N ILE A 350 10.20 -1.11 -13.91
CA ILE A 350 10.48 -2.56 -14.00
C ILE A 350 11.91 -2.83 -13.51
N ALA A 351 12.90 -2.08 -13.98
CA ALA A 351 14.28 -2.22 -13.54
C ALA A 351 14.39 -2.03 -12.01
N ARG A 352 13.76 -1.02 -11.44
CA ARG A 352 13.71 -0.79 -9.98
C ARG A 352 13.08 -1.96 -9.23
N HIS A 353 11.99 -2.51 -9.74
CA HIS A 353 11.36 -3.66 -9.11
C HIS A 353 12.26 -4.89 -9.12
N ILE A 354 12.86 -5.20 -10.27
CA ILE A 354 13.80 -6.32 -10.41
C ILE A 354 14.95 -6.17 -9.41
N LEU A 355 15.59 -5.00 -9.35
CA LEU A 355 16.70 -4.78 -8.41
C LEU A 355 16.26 -4.96 -6.96
N ARG A 356 15.10 -4.45 -6.56
CA ARG A 356 14.53 -4.65 -5.21
C ARG A 356 14.28 -6.12 -4.90
N ALA A 357 13.72 -6.88 -5.84
CA ALA A 357 13.50 -8.32 -5.68
C ALA A 357 14.81 -9.10 -5.51
N HIS A 358 15.92 -8.57 -6.04
CA HIS A 358 17.29 -9.11 -5.87
C HIS A 358 17.99 -8.60 -4.60
N GLY A 359 17.31 -7.81 -3.73
CA GLY A 359 17.95 -7.16 -2.59
C GLY A 359 18.95 -6.06 -2.99
N GLY A 360 18.87 -5.59 -4.23
CA GLY A 360 19.69 -4.53 -4.80
C GLY A 360 19.00 -3.16 -4.78
N GLN A 361 19.61 -2.19 -5.44
CA GLN A 361 19.14 -0.81 -5.52
C GLN A 361 19.40 -0.24 -6.91
N ILE A 362 18.58 0.71 -7.37
CA ILE A 362 18.77 1.51 -8.57
C ILE A 362 18.58 2.99 -8.24
N TRP A 363 19.44 3.84 -8.81
CA TRP A 363 19.30 5.30 -8.72
C TRP A 363 19.88 5.96 -9.97
N ALA A 364 19.64 7.26 -10.12
CA ALA A 364 20.12 8.06 -11.24
C ALA A 364 20.75 9.35 -10.76
N GLU A 365 21.74 9.79 -11.50
CA GLU A 365 22.44 11.06 -11.29
C GLU A 365 22.67 11.74 -12.65
N ASN A 366 22.90 13.04 -12.64
CA ASN A 366 23.36 13.76 -13.83
C ASN A 366 24.91 13.73 -13.87
N ARG A 367 25.45 13.71 -15.08
CA ARG A 367 26.88 13.85 -15.26
C ARG A 367 27.36 15.22 -14.80
N THR A 368 28.57 15.25 -14.23
CA THR A 368 29.17 16.51 -13.75
C THR A 368 29.62 17.39 -14.94
N PRO A 369 29.29 18.70 -14.93
CA PRO A 369 29.79 19.59 -15.97
C PRO A 369 31.33 19.52 -16.12
N PRO A 370 31.87 19.67 -17.33
CA PRO A 370 31.21 20.16 -18.57
C PRO A 370 30.42 19.09 -19.35
N ASP A 371 30.44 17.84 -18.90
CA ASP A 371 29.72 16.74 -19.53
C ASP A 371 28.22 16.88 -19.38
N ARG A 372 27.48 16.37 -20.37
CA ARG A 372 26.01 16.31 -20.34
C ARG A 372 25.57 14.86 -20.37
N GLY A 373 24.40 14.59 -19.80
CA GLY A 373 23.78 13.27 -19.79
C GLY A 373 23.40 12.83 -18.40
N ALA A 374 22.86 11.62 -18.31
CA ALA A 374 22.55 10.96 -17.05
C ALA A 374 23.41 9.71 -16.84
N VAL A 375 23.46 9.28 -15.59
CA VAL A 375 24.07 8.02 -15.17
C VAL A 375 23.05 7.26 -14.38
N PHE A 376 22.79 6.03 -14.76
CA PHE A 376 21.94 5.11 -14.02
C PHE A 376 22.80 4.03 -13.38
N HIS A 377 22.62 3.82 -12.08
CA HIS A 377 23.38 2.89 -11.28
C HIS A 377 22.50 1.73 -10.84
N LEU A 378 22.94 0.49 -11.07
CA LEU A 378 22.28 -0.74 -10.68
C LEU A 378 23.21 -1.49 -9.71
N ALA A 379 22.88 -1.50 -8.43
CA ALA A 379 23.64 -2.18 -7.39
C ALA A 379 23.10 -3.59 -7.19
N PHE A 380 23.96 -4.59 -7.36
CA PHE A 380 23.69 -6.00 -7.09
C PHE A 380 24.50 -6.47 -5.88
N ARG A 381 24.02 -7.51 -5.20
CA ARG A 381 24.76 -8.17 -4.13
C ARG A 381 25.95 -8.92 -4.71
N ALA A 382 27.16 -8.66 -4.19
CA ALA A 382 28.36 -9.41 -4.56
C ALA A 382 28.30 -10.86 -4.05
N VAL A 383 29.03 -11.77 -4.71
CA VAL A 383 29.20 -13.17 -4.29
C VAL A 383 30.39 -13.30 -3.38
#